data_0283defef4eface26ebdf405ff81a837
#
_entry.id   0283defef4eface26ebdf405ff81a837
#
_cell.length_a   1.000
_cell.length_b   1.000
_cell.length_c   1.000
_cell.angle_alpha   90.00
_cell.angle_beta   90.00
_cell.angle_gamma   90.00
#
_symmetry.space_group_name_H-M   'P 1'
#
loop_
_entity.id
_entity.type
_entity.pdbx_description
1 polymer ?
#
loop_
_entity_poly.entity_id
_entity_poly.type
_entity_poly.pdbx_seq_one_letter_code
_entity_poly.pdbx_strand_id
1 'polypeptide(L)'
;ESDNDGSGSLNAPITSPTWWNVTLIGPKANSGTVINSLFGRGMHLRRSSLNKISNAIIMGWPRGIRLDGANTVTGAQDGTMWVDNAIISGWTSSALDVANADAVVGFDVNTWFANSDGRTFATNDEVMLTDPFNLENPNVTPLPGSPALTGGATPPNDGFFDVTAVTPGALSDDPSKDWTANWTTYPSGTVGVEDNETQVISEYKLEQNYPNPFNPSTVINFNLPQAAQVKLSVYNILGQEVAVLVDEFVNAGSYSKSFNAKNLTSGLYIYTLESGSTKLSKKMT
;
A
#
# COMPACT_ATOMS: atom_id res chain seq x y z
N GLU A 1 4.15 6.07 -5.02
CA GLU A 1 5.39 6.60 -5.59
C GLU A 1 5.58 6.06 -6.99
N SER A 2 5.92 6.92 -7.96
CA SER A 2 6.20 6.53 -9.34
C SER A 2 7.51 7.17 -9.79
N ASP A 3 8.47 6.33 -10.14
CA ASP A 3 9.80 6.67 -10.60
C ASP A 3 10.03 6.13 -12.01
N ASN A 4 10.87 6.79 -12.81
CA ASN A 4 11.40 6.19 -14.05
C ASN A 4 12.55 5.23 -13.70
N ASP A 5 13.58 5.78 -13.06
CA ASP A 5 14.68 5.00 -12.48
C ASP A 5 15.23 5.66 -11.21
N GLY A 6 16.14 4.99 -10.52
CA GLY A 6 16.71 5.48 -9.26
C GLY A 6 17.53 6.77 -9.41
N SER A 7 18.04 7.08 -10.61
CA SER A 7 18.81 8.28 -10.91
C SER A 7 17.94 9.44 -11.40
N GLY A 8 16.67 9.19 -11.78
CA GLY A 8 15.80 10.17 -12.39
C GLY A 8 16.17 10.51 -13.82
N SER A 9 16.82 9.59 -14.52
CA SER A 9 17.21 9.76 -15.92
C SER A 9 16.01 9.74 -16.88
N LEU A 10 16.23 10.11 -18.13
CA LEU A 10 15.29 9.96 -19.24
C LEU A 10 15.55 8.70 -20.07
N ASN A 11 16.20 7.69 -19.49
CA ASN A 11 16.44 6.42 -20.17
C ASN A 11 15.14 5.72 -20.53
N ALA A 12 15.04 5.25 -21.76
CA ALA A 12 13.92 4.48 -22.25
C ALA A 12 14.00 3.00 -21.79
N PRO A 13 12.84 2.35 -21.53
CA PRO A 13 11.49 2.92 -21.64
C PRO A 13 11.16 3.84 -20.46
N ILE A 14 10.56 4.99 -20.77
CA ILE A 14 10.08 5.92 -19.72
C ILE A 14 8.87 5.31 -19.00
N THR A 15 8.84 5.39 -17.68
CA THR A 15 7.65 5.06 -16.87
C THR A 15 6.53 6.05 -17.18
N SER A 16 5.54 5.62 -17.95
CA SER A 16 4.43 6.44 -18.41
C SER A 16 3.10 5.65 -18.38
N PRO A 17 2.67 5.15 -17.21
CA PRO A 17 1.41 4.43 -17.10
C PRO A 17 0.22 5.37 -17.28
N THR A 18 -0.88 4.82 -17.81
CA THR A 18 -2.17 5.50 -17.90
C THR A 18 -3.12 4.90 -16.85
N TRP A 19 -3.70 5.75 -16.02
CA TRP A 19 -4.59 5.39 -14.90
C TRP A 19 -5.93 6.10 -15.06
N TRP A 20 -7.01 5.36 -14.87
CA TRP A 20 -8.36 5.92 -14.86
C TRP A 20 -9.12 5.44 -13.62
N ASN A 21 -9.99 6.30 -13.09
CA ASN A 21 -10.93 5.97 -12.03
C ASN A 21 -10.26 5.38 -10.78
N VAL A 22 -9.31 6.11 -10.21
CA VAL A 22 -8.52 5.70 -9.04
C VAL A 22 -9.04 6.40 -7.79
N THR A 23 -9.18 5.66 -6.69
CA THR A 23 -9.43 6.22 -5.35
C THR A 23 -8.30 5.84 -4.40
N LEU A 24 -7.63 6.84 -3.83
CA LEU A 24 -6.53 6.67 -2.87
C LEU A 24 -6.96 7.26 -1.52
N ILE A 25 -7.30 6.39 -0.57
CA ILE A 25 -7.65 6.78 0.78
C ILE A 25 -6.42 6.68 1.67
N GLY A 26 -6.05 7.81 2.29
CA GLY A 26 -4.97 7.90 3.26
C GLY A 26 -5.43 7.65 4.68
N PRO A 27 -4.51 7.62 5.65
CA PRO A 27 -4.84 7.29 7.03
C PRO A 27 -5.48 8.43 7.83
N LYS A 28 -5.59 9.67 7.26
CA LYS A 28 -6.13 10.84 7.96
C LYS A 28 -7.62 11.02 7.67
N ALA A 29 -8.48 10.41 8.48
CA ALA A 29 -9.92 10.64 8.40
C ALA A 29 -10.28 12.12 8.61
N ASN A 30 -9.55 12.83 9.47
CA ASN A 30 -9.70 14.27 9.72
C ASN A 30 -8.35 14.89 10.15
N SER A 31 -8.33 16.21 10.33
CA SER A 31 -7.11 16.94 10.70
C SER A 31 -6.51 16.53 12.05
N GLY A 32 -7.32 16.03 12.98
CA GLY A 32 -6.91 15.57 14.31
C GLY A 32 -6.38 14.14 14.35
N THR A 33 -6.55 13.35 13.29
CA THR A 33 -6.07 11.96 13.26
C THR A 33 -4.56 11.90 13.35
N VAL A 34 -4.04 11.22 14.39
CA VAL A 34 -2.61 10.95 14.56
C VAL A 34 -2.21 9.79 13.65
N ILE A 35 -1.16 9.99 12.89
CA ILE A 35 -0.66 8.99 11.93
C ILE A 35 0.86 8.83 12.05
N ASN A 36 1.38 7.72 11.57
CA ASN A 36 2.83 7.56 11.43
C ASN A 36 3.37 8.57 10.40
N SER A 37 4.49 9.22 10.71
CA SER A 37 5.13 10.26 9.87
C SER A 37 5.58 9.76 8.49
N LEU A 38 5.68 8.45 8.30
CA LEU A 38 5.99 7.83 6.99
C LEU A 38 4.84 7.97 5.98
N PHE A 39 3.60 8.17 6.43
CA PHE A 39 2.48 8.49 5.55
C PHE A 39 2.54 9.96 5.13
N GLY A 40 3.34 10.25 4.13
CA GLY A 40 3.65 11.63 3.74
C GLY A 40 2.72 12.24 2.70
N ARG A 41 2.26 11.46 1.73
CA ARG A 41 1.48 11.97 0.57
C ARG A 41 0.71 10.86 -0.17
N GLY A 42 -0.36 11.26 -0.87
CA GLY A 42 -1.18 10.35 -1.66
C GLY A 42 -0.47 9.90 -2.94
N MET A 43 0.06 10.85 -3.69
CA MET A 43 0.87 10.57 -4.88
C MET A 43 2.23 11.27 -4.81
N HIS A 44 3.28 10.56 -5.18
CA HIS A 44 4.63 11.08 -5.35
C HIS A 44 5.12 10.71 -6.75
N LEU A 45 4.99 11.64 -7.68
CA LEU A 45 5.38 11.51 -9.07
C LEU A 45 6.75 12.14 -9.22
N ARG A 46 7.78 11.35 -9.53
CA ARG A 46 9.16 11.82 -9.47
C ARG A 46 10.09 11.11 -10.45
N ARG A 47 11.34 11.57 -10.48
CA ARG A 47 12.44 10.92 -11.20
C ARG A 47 12.08 10.62 -12.65
N SER A 48 11.59 11.65 -13.35
CA SER A 48 11.26 11.59 -14.78
C SER A 48 10.11 10.64 -15.15
N SER A 49 9.28 10.22 -14.19
CA SER A 49 8.05 9.49 -14.52
C SER A 49 7.02 10.42 -15.16
N LEU A 50 6.35 9.95 -16.22
CA LEU A 50 5.38 10.69 -17.01
C LEU A 50 3.99 10.04 -16.90
N ASN A 51 3.43 10.03 -15.71
CA ASN A 51 2.13 9.42 -15.44
C ASN A 51 0.99 10.18 -16.12
N LYS A 52 -0.02 9.46 -16.57
CA LYS A 52 -1.24 9.96 -17.21
C LYS A 52 -2.42 9.50 -16.36
N ILE A 53 -2.93 10.39 -15.52
CA ILE A 53 -3.92 10.05 -14.50
C ILE A 53 -5.17 10.86 -14.72
N SER A 54 -6.33 10.21 -14.80
CA SER A 54 -7.62 10.88 -14.96
C SER A 54 -8.68 10.28 -14.04
N ASN A 55 -9.66 11.09 -13.66
CA ASN A 55 -10.77 10.68 -12.78
C ASN A 55 -10.29 10.11 -11.43
N ALA A 56 -9.34 10.76 -10.77
CA ALA A 56 -8.80 10.30 -9.50
C ALA A 56 -9.45 11.00 -8.29
N ILE A 57 -9.56 10.26 -7.16
CA ILE A 57 -9.84 10.83 -5.83
C ILE A 57 -8.65 10.51 -4.92
N ILE A 58 -8.05 11.54 -4.34
CA ILE A 58 -6.93 11.43 -3.40
C ILE A 58 -7.35 12.14 -2.10
N MET A 59 -7.61 11.39 -1.03
CA MET A 59 -8.12 11.99 0.21
C MET A 59 -7.46 11.45 1.47
N GLY A 60 -7.42 12.28 2.51
CA GLY A 60 -6.92 11.89 3.83
C GLY A 60 -5.40 11.70 3.92
N TRP A 61 -4.62 12.49 3.17
CA TRP A 61 -3.15 12.46 3.21
C TRP A 61 -2.60 13.81 3.72
N PRO A 62 -1.45 13.85 4.40
CA PRO A 62 -0.81 15.12 4.76
C PRO A 62 -0.55 16.02 3.56
N ARG A 63 -0.14 15.43 2.43
CA ARG A 63 -0.07 16.08 1.11
C ARG A 63 -0.84 15.24 0.09
N GLY A 64 -1.54 15.90 -0.82
CA GLY A 64 -2.24 15.19 -1.89
C GLY A 64 -1.27 14.67 -2.95
N ILE A 65 -0.79 15.53 -3.83
CA ILE A 65 0.11 15.18 -4.93
C ILE A 65 1.40 15.99 -4.83
N ARG A 66 2.54 15.32 -5.01
CA ARG A 66 3.85 15.95 -5.20
C ARG A 66 4.40 15.62 -6.58
N LEU A 67 4.82 16.66 -7.29
CA LEU A 67 5.69 16.58 -8.47
C LEU A 67 7.14 16.82 -8.03
N ASP A 68 8.04 15.89 -8.30
CA ASP A 68 9.41 15.93 -7.77
C ASP A 68 10.44 15.70 -8.87
N GLY A 69 11.29 16.70 -9.05
CA GLY A 69 12.34 16.72 -10.08
C GLY A 69 11.95 17.47 -11.36
N ALA A 70 12.96 18.15 -11.94
CA ALA A 70 12.78 19.04 -13.08
C ALA A 70 12.10 18.34 -14.29
N ASN A 71 12.52 17.14 -14.65
CA ASN A 71 11.95 16.42 -15.81
C ASN A 71 10.47 16.06 -15.62
N THR A 72 10.07 15.65 -14.40
CA THR A 72 8.66 15.36 -14.08
C THR A 72 7.81 16.63 -14.18
N VAL A 73 8.31 17.75 -13.63
CA VAL A 73 7.61 19.04 -13.71
C VAL A 73 7.58 19.59 -15.13
N THR A 74 8.64 19.41 -15.93
CA THR A 74 8.62 19.75 -17.35
C THR A 74 7.57 18.93 -18.09
N GLY A 75 7.45 17.64 -17.80
CA GLY A 75 6.40 16.80 -18.37
C GLY A 75 4.98 17.28 -18.04
N ALA A 76 4.75 17.83 -16.84
CA ALA A 76 3.50 18.47 -16.48
C ALA A 76 3.28 19.80 -17.23
N GLN A 77 4.35 20.58 -17.43
CA GLN A 77 4.30 21.86 -18.13
C GLN A 77 4.02 21.71 -19.63
N ASP A 78 4.60 20.70 -20.26
CA ASP A 78 4.49 20.45 -21.71
C ASP A 78 3.33 19.50 -22.10
N GLY A 79 2.60 18.96 -21.09
CA GLY A 79 1.45 18.08 -21.29
C GLY A 79 1.78 16.63 -21.66
N THR A 80 3.04 16.19 -21.47
CA THR A 80 3.40 14.77 -21.63
C THR A 80 3.05 13.93 -20.39
N MET A 81 2.82 14.60 -19.27
CA MET A 81 2.28 14.06 -18.02
C MET A 81 1.08 14.90 -17.57
N TRP A 82 0.05 14.27 -17.05
CA TRP A 82 -1.12 14.99 -16.52
C TRP A 82 -1.78 14.28 -15.32
N VAL A 83 -2.54 15.07 -14.57
CA VAL A 83 -3.52 14.60 -13.57
C VAL A 83 -4.80 15.42 -13.78
N ASP A 84 -5.72 14.85 -14.54
CA ASP A 84 -6.91 15.52 -15.02
C ASP A 84 -8.16 15.06 -14.26
N ASN A 85 -9.15 15.96 -14.11
CA ASN A 85 -10.47 15.66 -13.52
C ASN A 85 -10.34 14.95 -12.14
N ALA A 86 -9.35 15.36 -11.35
CA ALA A 86 -9.06 14.75 -10.07
C ALA A 86 -9.59 15.58 -8.90
N ILE A 87 -9.87 14.88 -7.79
CA ILE A 87 -10.28 15.47 -6.52
C ILE A 87 -9.19 15.21 -5.48
N ILE A 88 -8.76 16.26 -4.76
CA ILE A 88 -7.87 16.14 -3.61
C ILE A 88 -8.59 16.71 -2.40
N SER A 89 -8.59 15.98 -1.26
CA SER A 89 -9.24 16.45 -0.04
C SER A 89 -8.53 16.07 1.26
N GLY A 90 -8.84 16.82 2.32
CA GLY A 90 -8.44 16.51 3.70
C GLY A 90 -6.94 16.55 3.95
N TRP A 91 -6.18 17.34 3.19
CA TRP A 91 -4.76 17.54 3.44
C TRP A 91 -4.52 18.38 4.70
N THR A 92 -3.36 18.21 5.33
CA THR A 92 -2.96 19.00 6.50
C THR A 92 -1.74 19.88 6.26
N SER A 93 -1.01 19.64 5.17
CA SER A 93 0.14 20.45 4.75
C SER A 93 -0.12 21.15 3.40
N SER A 94 -0.43 20.41 2.34
CA SER A 94 -0.74 20.96 1.02
C SER A 94 -1.52 19.98 0.17
N ALA A 95 -2.46 20.47 -0.66
CA ALA A 95 -3.09 19.65 -1.70
C ALA A 95 -2.07 19.25 -2.76
N LEU A 96 -1.27 20.21 -3.19
CA LEU A 96 -0.27 20.09 -4.24
C LEU A 96 1.06 20.65 -3.76
N ASP A 97 2.17 20.06 -4.14
CA ASP A 97 3.49 20.63 -3.96
C ASP A 97 4.48 20.19 -5.05
N VAL A 98 5.54 21.00 -5.20
CA VAL A 98 6.64 20.75 -6.14
C VAL A 98 7.93 20.67 -5.36
N ALA A 99 8.82 19.78 -5.74
CA ALA A 99 10.15 19.67 -5.15
C ALA A 99 11.22 19.43 -6.23
N ASN A 100 12.45 19.87 -5.94
CA ASN A 100 13.64 19.61 -6.77
C ASN A 100 13.46 20.02 -8.25
N ALA A 101 12.74 21.13 -8.53
CA ALA A 101 12.42 21.59 -9.87
C ALA A 101 12.67 23.10 -10.06
N ASP A 102 13.59 23.68 -9.31
CA ASP A 102 13.90 25.13 -9.33
C ASP A 102 14.36 25.63 -10.72
N ALA A 103 14.85 24.71 -11.59
CA ALA A 103 15.23 25.03 -12.96
C ALA A 103 14.04 25.19 -13.93
N VAL A 104 12.82 24.78 -13.52
CA VAL A 104 11.61 24.88 -14.37
C VAL A 104 10.93 26.21 -14.10
N VAL A 105 11.15 27.17 -15.00
CA VAL A 105 10.62 28.53 -14.85
C VAL A 105 9.18 28.61 -15.37
N GLY A 106 8.33 29.34 -14.64
CA GLY A 106 6.96 29.67 -15.03
C GLY A 106 5.93 28.56 -14.81
N PHE A 107 6.30 27.47 -14.13
CA PHE A 107 5.33 26.44 -13.73
C PHE A 107 4.72 26.77 -12.36
N ASP A 108 3.39 26.83 -12.32
CA ASP A 108 2.61 26.89 -11.07
C ASP A 108 1.70 25.68 -10.97
N VAL A 109 1.93 24.85 -9.95
CA VAL A 109 1.26 23.55 -9.79
C VAL A 109 -0.24 23.71 -9.52
N ASN A 110 -0.67 24.80 -8.87
CA ASN A 110 -2.09 25.02 -8.58
C ASN A 110 -2.83 25.43 -9.85
N THR A 111 -2.24 26.32 -10.64
CA THR A 111 -2.77 26.71 -11.96
C THR A 111 -2.80 25.51 -12.92
N TRP A 112 -1.75 24.71 -12.94
CA TRP A 112 -1.70 23.48 -13.75
C TRP A 112 -2.84 22.53 -13.39
N PHE A 113 -3.04 22.24 -12.10
CA PHE A 113 -4.08 21.34 -11.64
C PHE A 113 -5.50 21.89 -11.89
N ALA A 114 -5.70 23.18 -11.68
CA ALA A 114 -6.99 23.82 -11.94
C ALA A 114 -7.34 23.83 -13.45
N ASN A 115 -6.35 24.04 -14.33
CA ASN A 115 -6.56 24.01 -15.78
C ASN A 115 -6.85 22.59 -16.31
N SER A 116 -6.59 21.57 -15.51
CA SER A 116 -6.89 20.15 -15.78
C SER A 116 -8.18 19.69 -15.10
N ASP A 117 -9.12 20.60 -14.83
CA ASP A 117 -10.36 20.33 -14.10
C ASP A 117 -10.14 19.67 -12.72
N GLY A 118 -8.99 19.90 -12.13
CA GLY A 118 -8.64 19.47 -10.78
C GLY A 118 -9.38 20.28 -9.70
N ARG A 119 -9.90 19.60 -8.70
CA ARG A 119 -10.68 20.20 -7.60
C ARG A 119 -10.08 19.87 -6.26
N THR A 120 -10.07 20.84 -5.35
CA THR A 120 -9.55 20.65 -3.99
C THR A 120 -10.61 21.00 -2.96
N PHE A 121 -10.70 20.20 -1.88
CA PHE A 121 -11.62 20.37 -0.77
C PHE A 121 -10.87 20.31 0.54
N ALA A 122 -11.11 21.27 1.44
CA ALA A 122 -10.34 21.38 2.68
C ALA A 122 -10.52 20.19 3.61
N THR A 123 -11.71 19.58 3.62
CA THR A 123 -12.05 18.43 4.45
C THR A 123 -12.45 17.22 3.61
N ASN A 124 -12.32 16.02 4.18
CA ASN A 124 -12.75 14.80 3.51
C ASN A 124 -14.28 14.73 3.37
N ASP A 125 -15.02 15.27 4.34
CA ASP A 125 -16.49 15.26 4.35
C ASP A 125 -17.10 16.01 3.16
N GLU A 126 -16.40 17.00 2.61
CA GLU A 126 -16.85 17.75 1.43
C GLU A 126 -16.91 16.90 0.16
N VAL A 127 -16.19 15.77 0.10
CA VAL A 127 -16.23 14.84 -1.03
C VAL A 127 -17.46 13.93 -0.96
N MET A 128 -18.06 13.78 0.21
CA MET A 128 -19.32 13.05 0.42
C MET A 128 -19.25 11.60 -0.09
N LEU A 129 -18.22 10.85 0.30
CA LEU A 129 -18.18 9.39 0.14
C LEU A 129 -18.86 8.72 1.35
N THR A 130 -19.38 7.51 1.18
CA THR A 130 -20.25 6.85 2.18
C THR A 130 -19.53 6.59 3.52
N ASP A 131 -18.43 5.85 3.50
CA ASP A 131 -17.64 5.53 4.71
C ASP A 131 -16.19 5.15 4.33
N PRO A 132 -15.42 6.10 3.77
CA PRO A 132 -14.13 5.80 3.15
C PRO A 132 -13.02 5.45 4.16
N PHE A 133 -13.20 5.80 5.44
CA PHE A 133 -12.20 5.59 6.51
C PHE A 133 -12.53 4.43 7.45
N ASN A 134 -13.55 3.65 7.15
CA ASN A 134 -13.87 2.44 7.87
C ASN A 134 -12.87 1.33 7.50
N LEU A 135 -11.96 1.01 8.40
CA LEU A 135 -10.92 0.01 8.13
C LEU A 135 -11.46 -1.42 8.05
N GLU A 136 -12.62 -1.69 8.64
CA GLU A 136 -13.23 -3.02 8.62
C GLU A 136 -14.08 -3.26 7.37
N ASN A 137 -14.68 -2.20 6.83
CA ASN A 137 -15.53 -2.27 5.64
C ASN A 137 -15.56 -0.91 4.93
N PRO A 138 -14.46 -0.49 4.28
CA PRO A 138 -14.40 0.81 3.61
C PRO A 138 -15.40 0.89 2.46
N ASN A 139 -16.13 2.00 2.41
CA ASN A 139 -17.09 2.27 1.35
C ASN A 139 -16.80 3.62 0.70
N VAL A 140 -16.29 3.60 -0.51
CA VAL A 140 -15.94 4.79 -1.29
C VAL A 140 -17.01 5.20 -2.31
N THR A 141 -18.22 4.64 -2.21
CA THR A 141 -19.36 5.01 -3.06
C THR A 141 -19.75 6.47 -2.79
N PRO A 142 -19.85 7.32 -3.84
CA PRO A 142 -20.31 8.70 -3.67
C PRO A 142 -21.77 8.78 -3.19
N LEU A 143 -22.04 9.65 -2.23
CA LEU A 143 -23.41 9.96 -1.78
C LEU A 143 -24.10 10.91 -2.77
N PRO A 144 -25.44 10.98 -2.78
CA PRO A 144 -26.17 11.95 -3.58
C PRO A 144 -25.71 13.39 -3.30
N GLY A 145 -25.35 14.12 -4.35
CA GLY A 145 -24.79 15.47 -4.25
C GLY A 145 -23.27 15.54 -4.10
N SER A 146 -22.59 14.40 -4.05
CA SER A 146 -21.13 14.36 -4.03
C SER A 146 -20.52 15.05 -5.25
N PRO A 147 -19.45 15.85 -5.08
CA PRO A 147 -18.70 16.38 -6.21
C PRO A 147 -18.03 15.28 -7.06
N ALA A 148 -17.88 14.07 -6.54
CA ALA A 148 -17.38 12.92 -7.28
C ALA A 148 -18.37 12.37 -8.33
N LEU A 149 -19.64 12.81 -8.34
CA LEU A 149 -20.63 12.41 -9.34
C LEU A 149 -20.55 13.24 -10.63
N THR A 150 -19.72 14.26 -10.67
CA THR A 150 -19.61 15.19 -11.81
C THR A 150 -18.15 15.57 -12.10
N GLY A 151 -17.93 16.14 -13.28
CA GLY A 151 -16.62 16.69 -13.65
C GLY A 151 -15.55 15.65 -13.92
N GLY A 152 -15.91 14.42 -14.22
CA GLY A 152 -14.98 13.44 -14.76
C GLY A 152 -14.94 13.47 -16.28
N ALA A 153 -13.88 12.92 -16.85
CA ALA A 153 -13.68 12.74 -18.28
C ALA A 153 -14.12 11.35 -18.74
N THR A 154 -14.42 11.22 -20.03
CA THR A 154 -14.69 9.91 -20.64
C THR A 154 -13.40 9.16 -20.90
N PRO A 155 -13.24 7.92 -20.39
CA PRO A 155 -12.08 7.08 -20.67
C PRO A 155 -11.89 6.80 -22.17
N PRO A 156 -10.66 6.49 -22.61
CA PRO A 156 -10.39 6.12 -24.01
C PRO A 156 -11.21 4.92 -24.46
N ASN A 157 -11.75 5.00 -25.70
CA ASN A 157 -12.45 3.87 -26.31
C ASN A 157 -11.44 2.99 -27.07
N ASP A 158 -10.57 2.31 -26.33
CA ASP A 158 -9.49 1.46 -26.85
C ASP A 158 -9.71 -0.03 -26.56
N GLY A 159 -10.87 -0.39 -25.97
CA GLY A 159 -11.23 -1.74 -25.59
C GLY A 159 -10.65 -2.21 -24.26
N PHE A 160 -9.85 -1.38 -23.59
CA PHE A 160 -9.29 -1.67 -22.26
C PHE A 160 -10.07 -0.97 -21.14
N PHE A 161 -10.43 0.29 -21.31
CA PHE A 161 -11.18 1.06 -20.31
C PHE A 161 -12.69 0.99 -20.53
N ASP A 162 -13.45 1.00 -19.42
CA ASP A 162 -14.91 1.18 -19.48
C ASP A 162 -15.25 2.64 -19.78
N VAL A 163 -15.67 2.92 -21.01
CA VAL A 163 -16.05 4.27 -21.46
C VAL A 163 -17.25 4.86 -20.71
N THR A 164 -17.99 4.06 -19.93
CA THR A 164 -19.12 4.55 -19.12
C THR A 164 -18.70 5.02 -17.73
N ALA A 165 -17.44 4.78 -17.34
CA ALA A 165 -16.88 5.20 -16.04
C ALA A 165 -16.43 6.67 -16.07
N VAL A 166 -17.37 7.57 -16.25
CA VAL A 166 -17.16 9.01 -16.51
C VAL A 166 -17.12 9.88 -15.24
N THR A 167 -17.04 9.28 -14.06
CA THR A 167 -17.01 10.00 -12.78
C THR A 167 -15.64 9.84 -12.11
N PRO A 168 -15.14 10.84 -11.36
CA PRO A 168 -13.96 10.66 -10.53
C PRO A 168 -14.09 9.53 -9.52
N GLY A 169 -13.00 8.78 -9.30
CA GLY A 169 -12.93 7.70 -8.34
C GLY A 169 -13.23 6.32 -8.90
N ALA A 170 -12.96 5.31 -8.08
CA ALA A 170 -13.04 3.89 -8.45
C ALA A 170 -14.46 3.33 -8.46
N LEU A 171 -15.41 3.97 -7.78
CA LEU A 171 -16.81 3.56 -7.74
C LEU A 171 -17.72 4.74 -8.15
N SER A 172 -18.84 4.44 -8.80
CA SER A 172 -19.94 5.37 -9.04
C SER A 172 -21.04 5.19 -7.97
N ASP A 173 -22.11 5.97 -8.08
CA ASP A 173 -23.32 5.81 -7.25
C ASP A 173 -24.24 4.66 -7.72
N ASP A 174 -23.91 4.00 -8.82
CA ASP A 174 -24.63 2.83 -9.32
C ASP A 174 -24.11 1.54 -8.68
N PRO A 175 -24.84 0.93 -7.73
CA PRO A 175 -24.37 -0.26 -7.03
C PRO A 175 -24.24 -1.49 -7.96
N SER A 176 -24.85 -1.47 -9.15
CA SER A 176 -24.69 -2.55 -10.13
C SER A 176 -23.30 -2.54 -10.80
N LYS A 177 -22.58 -1.42 -10.68
CA LYS A 177 -21.23 -1.21 -11.20
C LYS A 177 -20.13 -1.33 -10.13
N ASP A 178 -20.48 -1.77 -8.93
CA ASP A 178 -19.49 -2.06 -7.90
C ASP A 178 -18.64 -3.28 -8.29
N TRP A 179 -17.53 -3.02 -8.95
CA TRP A 179 -16.59 -4.03 -9.39
C TRP A 179 -15.84 -4.71 -8.23
N THR A 180 -15.93 -4.17 -7.01
CA THR A 180 -15.32 -4.77 -5.82
C THR A 180 -16.20 -5.83 -5.18
N ALA A 181 -17.49 -5.85 -5.50
CA ALA A 181 -18.45 -6.77 -4.93
C ALA A 181 -18.10 -8.23 -5.22
N ASN A 182 -18.21 -9.07 -4.19
CA ASN A 182 -18.04 -10.53 -4.23
C ASN A 182 -16.61 -11.06 -4.45
N TRP A 183 -15.60 -10.22 -4.62
CA TRP A 183 -14.21 -10.69 -4.71
C TRP A 183 -13.24 -9.97 -3.76
N THR A 184 -13.61 -8.81 -3.23
CA THR A 184 -12.86 -8.17 -2.16
C THR A 184 -13.42 -8.58 -0.80
N THR A 185 -12.54 -8.89 0.14
CA THR A 185 -12.90 -9.08 1.55
C THR A 185 -12.00 -8.20 2.41
N TYR A 186 -12.64 -7.49 3.33
CA TYR A 186 -11.91 -6.79 4.37
C TYR A 186 -11.90 -7.67 5.61
N PRO A 187 -10.77 -7.88 6.28
CA PRO A 187 -10.76 -8.69 7.48
C PRO A 187 -11.69 -8.05 8.51
N SER A 188 -12.77 -8.76 8.86
CA SER A 188 -13.63 -8.44 10.00
C SER A 188 -12.92 -8.83 11.31
N GLY A 189 -11.84 -8.21 11.58
CA GLY A 189 -11.05 -8.43 12.77
C GLY A 189 -9.92 -7.42 12.74
N THR A 190 -9.84 -6.66 13.78
CA THR A 190 -8.86 -5.62 14.03
C THR A 190 -7.54 -5.89 13.32
N VAL A 191 -7.31 -5.24 12.17
CA VAL A 191 -5.97 -4.80 11.87
C VAL A 191 -5.73 -3.67 12.86
N GLY A 192 -5.58 -4.06 14.12
CA GLY A 192 -5.09 -3.17 15.13
C GLY A 192 -3.74 -2.67 14.66
N VAL A 193 -3.66 -1.39 14.30
CA VAL A 193 -2.51 -0.65 14.78
C VAL A 193 -2.67 -0.71 16.29
N GLU A 194 -2.19 -1.79 16.89
CA GLU A 194 -2.07 -1.88 18.33
C GLU A 194 -1.10 -0.77 18.74
N ASP A 195 -1.66 0.33 19.22
CA ASP A 195 -1.01 1.03 20.32
C ASP A 195 -0.61 -0.08 21.30
N ASN A 196 0.68 -0.20 21.60
CA ASN A 196 1.34 -1.12 22.50
C ASN A 196 0.49 -1.63 23.70
N GLU A 197 -0.65 -2.26 23.45
CA GLU A 197 -1.21 -3.22 24.36
C GLU A 197 -0.57 -4.55 23.98
N THR A 198 0.37 -4.98 24.78
CA THR A 198 1.01 -6.28 24.75
C THR A 198 -0.08 -7.32 24.45
N GLN A 199 -0.11 -7.85 23.22
CA GLN A 199 -0.82 -9.10 22.97
C GLN A 199 -0.30 -10.08 24.01
N VAL A 200 -1.13 -10.41 24.97
CA VAL A 200 -0.81 -11.47 25.93
C VAL A 200 -0.83 -12.76 25.12
N ILE A 201 0.33 -13.11 24.56
CA ILE A 201 0.50 -14.40 23.90
C ILE A 201 0.31 -15.45 24.98
N SER A 202 -0.83 -16.13 24.92
CA SER A 202 -1.26 -17.06 25.98
C SER A 202 -0.74 -18.49 25.77
N GLU A 203 -0.21 -18.80 24.58
CA GLU A 203 0.24 -20.15 24.24
C GLU A 203 1.47 -20.16 23.32
N TYR A 204 2.26 -21.24 23.41
CA TYR A 204 3.32 -21.53 22.47
C TYR A 204 2.72 -21.91 21.11
N LYS A 205 3.15 -21.26 20.04
CA LYS A 205 2.70 -21.56 18.68
C LYS A 205 3.89 -21.67 17.74
N LEU A 206 3.87 -22.68 16.89
CA LEU A 206 4.80 -22.79 15.75
C LEU A 206 3.94 -22.81 14.48
N GLU A 207 4.13 -21.84 13.60
CA GLU A 207 3.34 -21.72 12.38
C GLU A 207 3.92 -22.54 11.23
N GLN A 208 3.10 -22.80 10.20
CA GLN A 208 3.59 -23.40 8.98
C GLN A 208 4.53 -22.41 8.30
N ASN A 209 5.70 -22.88 7.87
CA ASN A 209 6.62 -22.03 7.10
C ASN A 209 5.97 -21.56 5.80
N TYR A 210 6.31 -20.35 5.39
CA TYR A 210 5.82 -19.78 4.14
C TYR A 210 6.97 -19.09 3.36
N PRO A 211 7.10 -19.36 2.04
CA PRO A 211 6.34 -20.34 1.25
C PRO A 211 6.62 -21.79 1.65
N ASN A 212 5.68 -22.70 1.37
CA ASN A 212 5.86 -24.16 1.46
C ASN A 212 5.00 -24.83 0.36
N PRO A 213 5.58 -25.47 -0.66
CA PRO A 213 7.02 -25.72 -0.85
C PRO A 213 7.84 -24.41 -1.02
N PHE A 214 9.15 -24.48 -0.71
CA PHE A 214 10.04 -23.32 -0.77
C PHE A 214 11.27 -23.54 -1.67
N ASN A 215 11.85 -22.44 -2.20
CA ASN A 215 13.06 -22.49 -3.04
C ASN A 215 13.81 -21.14 -3.05
N PRO A 216 15.05 -21.05 -2.58
CA PRO A 216 15.66 -21.90 -1.59
C PRO A 216 15.35 -21.44 -0.15
N SER A 217 14.54 -20.38 0.02
CA SER A 217 14.30 -19.73 1.31
C SER A 217 12.84 -19.77 1.74
N THR A 218 12.62 -19.85 3.04
CA THR A 218 11.31 -19.78 3.67
C THR A 218 11.39 -19.03 4.99
N VAL A 219 10.26 -18.64 5.55
CA VAL A 219 10.13 -17.97 6.84
C VAL A 219 9.34 -18.86 7.79
N ILE A 220 9.82 -18.97 9.02
CA ILE A 220 9.19 -19.70 10.12
C ILE A 220 8.79 -18.70 11.19
N ASN A 221 7.50 -18.66 11.54
CA ASN A 221 6.97 -17.82 12.60
C ASN A 221 6.64 -18.65 13.84
N PHE A 222 6.89 -18.09 15.02
CA PHE A 222 6.53 -18.73 16.29
C PHE A 222 6.23 -17.71 17.38
N ASN A 223 5.43 -18.13 18.37
CA ASN A 223 4.99 -17.30 19.48
C ASN A 223 5.43 -17.92 20.81
N LEU A 224 5.84 -17.05 21.75
CA LEU A 224 6.25 -17.42 23.11
C LEU A 224 5.39 -16.68 24.13
N PRO A 225 4.62 -17.35 24.99
CA PRO A 225 3.79 -16.72 26.01
C PRO A 225 4.58 -16.14 27.18
N GLN A 226 5.81 -16.58 27.38
CA GLN A 226 6.69 -16.12 28.45
C GLN A 226 8.16 -16.17 28.01
N ALA A 227 9.00 -15.40 28.68
CA ALA A 227 10.43 -15.41 28.45
C ALA A 227 11.02 -16.78 28.81
N ALA A 228 11.82 -17.40 27.93
CA ALA A 228 12.35 -18.72 28.09
C ALA A 228 13.61 -18.97 27.23
N GLN A 229 14.40 -20.00 27.60
CA GLN A 229 15.38 -20.55 26.68
C GLN A 229 14.64 -21.23 25.52
N VAL A 230 14.98 -20.88 24.29
CA VAL A 230 14.31 -21.35 23.07
C VAL A 230 15.35 -21.96 22.14
N LYS A 231 15.04 -23.13 21.60
CA LYS A 231 15.78 -23.73 20.50
C LYS A 231 14.85 -23.98 19.32
N LEU A 232 15.16 -23.40 18.17
CA LEU A 232 14.49 -23.65 16.90
C LEU A 232 15.49 -24.33 15.95
N SER A 233 15.27 -25.60 15.67
CA SER A 233 16.17 -26.42 14.85
C SER A 233 15.48 -27.06 13.67
N VAL A 234 16.24 -27.33 12.62
CA VAL A 234 15.79 -28.02 11.41
C VAL A 234 16.47 -29.37 11.31
N TYR A 235 15.73 -30.41 11.00
CA TYR A 235 16.17 -31.79 10.88
C TYR A 235 15.85 -32.38 9.51
N ASN A 236 16.70 -33.26 9.03
CA ASN A 236 16.37 -34.09 7.85
C ASN A 236 15.51 -35.31 8.27
N ILE A 237 15.09 -36.13 7.30
CA ILE A 237 14.28 -37.33 7.54
C ILE A 237 14.96 -38.43 8.37
N LEU A 238 16.26 -38.36 8.50
CA LEU A 238 17.05 -39.29 9.34
C LEU A 238 17.18 -38.79 10.81
N GLY A 239 16.55 -37.63 11.13
CA GLY A 239 16.61 -37.01 12.44
C GLY A 239 17.93 -36.28 12.74
N GLN A 240 18.78 -36.05 11.75
CA GLN A 240 20.00 -35.28 11.91
C GLN A 240 19.67 -33.78 11.86
N GLU A 241 20.20 -33.01 12.83
CA GLU A 241 20.09 -31.56 12.88
C GLU A 241 20.95 -30.96 11.75
N VAL A 242 20.29 -30.25 10.82
CA VAL A 242 20.92 -29.62 9.64
C VAL A 242 21.08 -28.12 9.80
N ALA A 243 20.32 -27.50 10.70
CA ALA A 243 20.45 -26.10 11.06
C ALA A 243 19.86 -25.80 12.43
N VAL A 244 20.45 -24.83 13.14
CA VAL A 244 19.87 -24.19 14.32
C VAL A 244 19.61 -22.74 13.97
N LEU A 245 18.35 -22.31 14.09
CA LEU A 245 17.90 -20.97 13.73
C LEU A 245 17.80 -20.04 14.94
N VAL A 246 17.56 -20.61 16.11
CA VAL A 246 17.54 -19.93 17.41
C VAL A 246 18.08 -20.89 18.45
N ASP A 247 18.96 -20.43 19.33
CA ASP A 247 19.38 -21.12 20.55
C ASP A 247 19.82 -20.08 21.58
N GLU A 248 18.83 -19.40 22.17
CA GLU A 248 19.08 -18.29 23.08
C GLU A 248 17.88 -18.07 24.03
N PHE A 249 18.09 -17.25 25.06
CA PHE A 249 17.01 -16.81 25.93
C PHE A 249 16.25 -15.69 25.25
N VAL A 250 14.94 -15.89 25.06
CA VAL A 250 14.06 -15.00 24.28
C VAL A 250 12.90 -14.54 25.15
N ASN A 251 12.55 -13.25 25.07
CA ASN A 251 11.40 -12.68 25.78
C ASN A 251 10.07 -13.23 25.25
N ALA A 252 8.97 -13.01 25.99
CA ALA A 252 7.62 -13.25 25.47
C ALA A 252 7.41 -12.39 24.20
N GLY A 253 6.78 -12.97 23.16
CA GLY A 253 6.58 -12.24 21.90
C GLY A 253 6.36 -13.15 20.70
N SER A 254 6.10 -12.52 19.54
CA SER A 254 6.04 -13.16 18.22
C SER A 254 7.37 -12.97 17.49
N TYR A 255 7.85 -14.02 16.86
CA TYR A 255 9.17 -14.06 16.22
C TYR A 255 9.07 -14.63 14.83
N SER A 256 9.95 -14.15 13.95
CA SER A 256 10.09 -14.59 12.57
C SER A 256 11.57 -14.90 12.28
N LYS A 257 11.85 -16.09 11.75
CA LYS A 257 13.21 -16.49 11.36
C LYS A 257 13.23 -17.01 9.93
N SER A 258 14.14 -16.47 9.14
CA SER A 258 14.38 -16.94 7.78
C SER A 258 15.27 -18.18 7.78
N PHE A 259 14.92 -19.17 6.98
CA PHE A 259 15.72 -20.35 6.70
C PHE A 259 16.07 -20.44 5.22
N ASN A 260 17.34 -20.68 4.91
CA ASN A 260 17.84 -20.83 3.55
C ASN A 260 18.50 -22.19 3.39
N ALA A 261 17.93 -23.03 2.53
CA ALA A 261 18.36 -24.40 2.26
C ALA A 261 19.25 -24.52 1.00
N LYS A 262 19.89 -23.43 0.55
CA LYS A 262 20.70 -23.43 -0.69
C LYS A 262 21.74 -24.55 -0.77
N ASN A 263 22.26 -24.98 0.38
CA ASN A 263 23.29 -26.03 0.48
C ASN A 263 22.72 -27.39 0.92
N LEU A 264 21.40 -27.55 0.95
CA LEU A 264 20.73 -28.78 1.31
C LEU A 264 20.10 -29.44 0.08
N THR A 265 19.90 -30.75 0.15
CA THR A 265 19.19 -31.49 -0.92
C THR A 265 17.71 -31.20 -0.89
N SER A 266 17.07 -31.18 -2.06
CA SER A 266 15.60 -31.10 -2.11
C SER A 266 14.97 -32.30 -1.40
N GLY A 267 13.93 -32.04 -0.61
CA GLY A 267 13.26 -33.11 0.16
C GLY A 267 12.45 -32.59 1.33
N LEU A 268 12.01 -33.53 2.17
CA LEU A 268 11.24 -33.27 3.37
C LEU A 268 12.20 -32.93 4.54
N TYR A 269 11.92 -31.85 5.23
CA TYR A 269 12.58 -31.44 6.48
C TYR A 269 11.53 -31.26 7.58
N ILE A 270 11.98 -31.36 8.83
CA ILE A 270 11.15 -31.12 10.00
C ILE A 270 11.82 -30.00 10.79
N TYR A 271 11.08 -28.97 11.16
CA TYR A 271 11.58 -27.98 12.11
C TYR A 271 10.85 -28.09 13.43
N THR A 272 11.59 -27.85 14.50
CA THR A 272 11.14 -28.06 15.87
C THR A 272 11.47 -26.87 16.73
N LEU A 273 10.47 -26.34 17.43
CA LEU A 273 10.59 -25.33 18.48
C LEU A 273 10.56 -26.03 19.84
N GLU A 274 11.61 -25.85 20.63
CA GLU A 274 11.73 -26.35 22.00
C GLU A 274 11.85 -25.17 22.97
N SER A 275 11.04 -25.17 24.03
CA SER A 275 11.08 -24.16 25.08
C SER A 275 10.59 -24.77 26.40
N GLY A 276 11.49 -25.00 27.33
CA GLY A 276 11.18 -25.70 28.57
C GLY A 276 10.66 -27.12 28.31
N SER A 277 9.45 -27.41 28.76
CA SER A 277 8.74 -28.69 28.51
C SER A 277 7.97 -28.72 27.20
N THR A 278 7.86 -27.60 26.49
CA THR A 278 7.11 -27.49 25.26
C THR A 278 7.95 -27.86 24.06
N LYS A 279 7.44 -28.76 23.22
CA LYS A 279 8.05 -29.15 21.95
C LYS A 279 6.99 -29.15 20.84
N LEU A 280 7.16 -28.30 19.83
CA LEU A 280 6.28 -28.19 18.67
C LEU A 280 7.07 -28.51 17.41
N SER A 281 6.49 -29.25 16.48
CA SER A 281 7.17 -29.61 15.22
C SER A 281 6.25 -29.47 14.03
N LYS A 282 6.83 -29.08 12.88
CA LYS A 282 6.14 -29.01 11.59
C LYS A 282 7.04 -29.50 10.46
N LYS A 283 6.41 -29.84 9.32
CA LYS A 283 7.09 -30.32 8.11
C LYS A 283 7.21 -29.20 7.09
N MET A 284 8.29 -29.21 6.30
CA MET A 284 8.50 -28.33 5.15
C MET A 284 9.16 -29.08 3.99
N THR A 285 8.86 -28.67 2.76
CA THR A 285 9.36 -29.28 1.52
C THR A 285 9.82 -28.23 0.53
#